data_9874d07645daf1701c680c94af318524
#
_entry.id   9874d07645daf1701c680c94af318524
#
_cell.length_a   1.000
_cell.length_b   1.000
_cell.length_c   1.000
_cell.angle_alpha   90.00
_cell.angle_beta   90.00
_cell.angle_gamma   90.00
#
_symmetry.space_group_name_H-M   'P 1'
#
loop_
_entity.id
_entity.type
_entity.pdbx_description
1 polymer ?
#
loop_
_entity_poly.entity_id
_entity_poly.type
_entity_poly.pdbx_seq_one_letter_code
_entity_poly.pdbx_strand_id
1 'polypeptide(L)' 'MNTPSKETMAKYLQLTHWNKLLYEKGVITQREYLRMANMICQKYPVTP' A
#
# COMPACT_ATOMS: atom_id res chain seq x y z
N MET A 1 1.92 -2.74 -22.59
CA MET A 1 1.15 -2.63 -21.60
C MET A 1 1.38 -3.50 -20.46
N ASN A 2 1.47 -3.02 -19.35
CA ASN A 2 1.89 -3.78 -18.24
C ASN A 2 0.82 -3.93 -17.21
N THR A 3 0.19 -5.08 -17.28
CA THR A 3 -0.74 -5.46 -16.24
C THR A 3 0.07 -5.96 -15.06
N PRO A 4 -0.20 -5.49 -13.86
CA PRO A 4 0.53 -6.03 -12.71
C PRO A 4 0.22 -7.51 -12.56
N SER A 5 1.21 -8.27 -12.15
CA SER A 5 1.02 -9.69 -11.92
C SER A 5 0.10 -9.87 -10.71
N LYS A 6 -0.47 -11.07 -10.59
CA LYS A 6 -1.33 -11.39 -9.46
C LYS A 6 -0.56 -11.25 -8.15
N GLU A 7 0.71 -11.61 -8.19
CA GLU A 7 1.56 -11.54 -7.02
C GLU A 7 1.78 -10.08 -6.60
N THR A 8 2.05 -9.21 -7.57
CA THR A 8 2.24 -7.80 -7.28
C THR A 8 0.96 -7.19 -6.72
N MET A 9 -0.16 -7.51 -7.33
CA MET A 9 -1.45 -7.01 -6.88
C MET A 9 -1.75 -7.46 -5.46
N ALA A 10 -1.49 -8.74 -5.17
CA ALA A 10 -1.73 -9.29 -3.84
C ALA A 10 -0.87 -8.60 -2.79
N LYS A 11 0.40 -8.36 -3.11
CA LYS A 11 1.29 -7.66 -2.19
C LYS A 11 0.83 -6.23 -1.95
N TYR A 12 0.43 -5.56 -3.00
CA TYR A 12 -0.06 -4.19 -2.89
C TYR A 12 -1.26 -4.11 -1.97
N LEU A 13 -2.25 -4.98 -2.20
CA LEU A 13 -3.47 -4.98 -1.40
C LEU A 13 -3.18 -5.35 0.05
N GLN A 14 -2.32 -6.32 0.26
CA GLN A 14 -1.96 -6.76 1.60
C GLN A 14 -1.29 -5.64 2.39
N LEU A 15 -0.33 -4.96 1.78
CA LEU A 15 0.40 -3.90 2.45
C LEU A 15 -0.49 -2.67 2.67
N THR A 16 -1.33 -2.36 1.70
CA THR A 16 -2.26 -1.24 1.82
C THR A 16 -3.25 -1.47 2.96
N HIS A 17 -3.76 -2.69 3.05
CA HIS A 17 -4.70 -3.06 4.10
C HIS A 17 -4.02 -2.97 5.47
N TRP A 18 -2.80 -3.49 5.56
CA TRP A 18 -2.05 -3.46 6.80
C TRP A 18 -1.78 -2.03 7.25
N ASN A 19 -1.37 -1.19 6.31
CA ASN A 19 -1.09 0.21 6.59
C ASN A 19 -2.33 0.92 7.11
N LYS A 20 -3.47 0.64 6.50
CA LYS A 20 -4.74 1.24 6.92
C LYS A 20 -5.12 0.83 8.33
N LEU A 21 -4.92 -0.44 8.65
CA LEU A 21 -5.23 -0.94 9.99
C LEU A 21 -4.35 -0.28 11.05
N LEU A 22 -3.07 -0.10 10.75
CA LEU A 22 -2.16 0.55 11.69
C LEU A 22 -2.59 1.99 11.94
N TYR A 23 -3.03 2.66 10.90
CA TYR A 23 -3.48 4.04 11.04
C TYR A 23 -4.78 4.09 11.85
N GLU A 24 -5.73 3.22 11.55
CA GLU A 24 -7.00 3.20 12.25
C GLU A 24 -6.85 2.85 13.72
N LYS A 25 -5.85 2.05 14.04
CA LYS A 25 -5.58 1.67 15.44
C LYS A 25 -4.72 2.68 16.16
N GLY A 26 -4.32 3.73 15.48
CA GLY A 26 -3.52 4.78 16.11
C GLY A 26 -2.06 4.41 16.32
N VAL A 27 -1.59 3.36 15.64
CA VAL A 27 -0.20 2.94 15.77
C VAL A 27 0.73 3.87 15.00
N ILE A 28 0.24 4.41 13.89
CA ILE A 28 1.01 5.34 13.07
C ILE A 28 0.21 6.62 12.88
N THR A 29 0.91 7.72 12.61
CA THR A 29 0.28 9.00 12.37
C THR A 29 -0.23 9.11 10.94
N GLN A 30 -1.03 10.13 10.67
CA GLN A 30 -1.52 10.38 9.33
C GLN A 30 -0.36 10.60 8.36
N ARG A 31 0.67 11.31 8.79
CA ARG A 31 1.85 11.55 7.98
C ARG A 31 2.53 10.24 7.61
N GLU A 32 2.70 9.37 8.60
CA GLU A 32 3.32 8.07 8.35
C GLU A 32 2.46 7.21 7.43
N TYR A 33 1.17 7.27 7.63
CA TYR A 33 0.23 6.52 6.79
C TYR A 33 0.36 6.95 5.32
N LEU A 34 0.40 8.25 5.08
CA LEU A 34 0.50 8.77 3.71
C LEU A 34 1.86 8.46 3.10
N ARG A 35 2.91 8.53 3.91
CA ARG A 35 4.26 8.21 3.44
C ARG A 35 4.34 6.73 3.03
N MET A 36 3.79 5.87 3.86
CA MET A 36 3.81 4.43 3.57
C MET A 36 2.98 4.11 2.34
N ALA A 37 1.83 4.75 2.21
CA ALA A 37 0.98 4.54 1.04
C ALA A 37 1.73 4.90 -0.24
N ASN A 38 2.47 6.00 -0.21
CA ASN A 38 3.24 6.42 -1.35
C ASN A 38 4.36 5.43 -1.68
N MET A 39 5.05 4.93 -0.66
CA MET A 39 6.10 3.96 -0.84
C MET A 39 5.57 2.64 -1.40
N ILE A 40 4.43 2.20 -0.90
CA ILE A 40 3.82 0.97 -1.38
C ILE A 40 3.44 1.13 -2.85
N CYS A 41 2.88 2.27 -3.20
CA CYS A 41 2.48 2.54 -4.56
C CYS A 41 3.67 2.55 -5.53
N GLN A 42 4.81 3.07 -5.07
CA GLN A 42 6.00 3.10 -5.88
C GLN A 42 6.63 1.71 -6.04
N LYS A 43 6.61 0.93 -4.99
CA LYS A 43 7.23 -0.38 -5.01
C LYS A 43 6.37 -1.40 -5.74
N TYR A 44 5.05 -1.30 -5.61
CA TYR A 44 4.14 -2.24 -6.24
C TYR A 44 3.12 -1.45 -7.06
N PRO A 45 3.54 -0.92 -8.21
CA PRO A 45 2.63 -0.11 -9.02
C PRO A 45 1.52 -0.97 -9.61
N VAL A 46 0.29 -0.58 -9.30
CA VAL A 46 -0.89 -1.27 -9.81
C VAL A 46 -1.78 -0.29 -10.56
N THR A 47 -1.18 0.55 -11.36
CA THR A 47 -1.92 1.54 -12.10
C THR A 47 -2.80 0.89 -13.15
N PRO A 48 -4.00 1.36 -13.34
CA PRO A 48 -4.89 0.80 -14.34
C PRO A 48 -4.38 1.06 -15.75
#